data_31fef9467c19720a664816a8dd758abe
#
_entry.id   31fef9467c19720a664816a8dd758abe
#
_cell.length_a   1.000
_cell.length_b   1.000
_cell.length_c   1.000
_cell.angle_alpha   90.00
_cell.angle_beta   90.00
_cell.angle_gamma   90.00
#
_symmetry.space_group_name_H-M   'P 1'
#
loop_
_entity.id
_entity.type
_entity.pdbx_description
1 polymer ?
#
loop_
_entity_poly.entity_id
_entity_poly.type
_entity_poly.pdbx_seq_one_letter_code
_entity_poly.pdbx_strand_id
1 'polypeptide(L)'
;KEQAVPDTLSYEKNLDVIIGDVLPGVITTLVFKVIDLQTGIFAMHKSSFVTVGKYSGGTLMLCRVDGENDLAMLKKDGKTLYENIYSYANDGTRLGKESKRIILTDSYEANPLGHKSVIVTCDDETGGVYLDPVIFTRQNYMKEKFILGDEMKGDLVITGYIATAEGDYLVANGKVYNRVNGDKAKADWNPELVFLAEPKDYYAASSIGNSVGIMFYDNLHNRFMVNKKGVGYFSFITGKDYDFSSYDPNDIGEGIELVIMGNQSSRTDFMWELMKNTKTGEYILLKSKTGFNSSWQTIFVAEDKKVLSKSEFPHLYEATNFIAGTKLFFANSYPWKNYVLGQPNIFFFLSNNKIYAFNIGTLSEAVLIDGDVENYTITGMDCTEIKDPQGVENTYVQLTVTVKDRGLAGKSGGIAIYRLDNVGGLSAEKIYAKTGFCDEVLYTVEKLN
;
A
#
# COMPACT_ATOMS: atom_id res chain seq x y z
N LYS A 1 23.97 -12.62 -27.52
CA LYS A 1 22.61 -12.10 -27.70
C LYS A 1 22.13 -12.68 -29.03
N GLU A 2 21.25 -13.66 -28.97
CA GLU A 2 20.56 -14.15 -30.16
C GLU A 2 19.68 -12.99 -30.68
N GLN A 3 19.91 -12.61 -31.90
CA GLN A 3 19.10 -11.63 -32.59
C GLN A 3 17.80 -12.35 -33.00
N ALA A 4 16.67 -12.00 -32.36
CA ALA A 4 15.40 -12.59 -32.73
C ALA A 4 15.15 -12.32 -34.23
N VAL A 5 14.94 -13.38 -35.00
CA VAL A 5 14.57 -13.28 -36.40
C VAL A 5 13.14 -12.75 -36.44
N PRO A 6 12.88 -11.63 -37.15
CA PRO A 6 11.52 -11.11 -37.26
C PRO A 6 10.65 -12.10 -38.02
N ASP A 7 9.53 -12.49 -37.41
CA ASP A 7 8.52 -13.31 -38.09
C ASP A 7 7.51 -12.38 -38.81
N THR A 8 7.08 -12.79 -39.99
CA THR A 8 6.10 -12.01 -40.77
C THR A 8 4.71 -12.44 -40.38
N LEU A 9 3.98 -11.56 -39.70
CA LEU A 9 2.63 -11.84 -39.22
C LEU A 9 1.55 -11.71 -40.29
N SER A 10 1.69 -10.77 -41.25
CA SER A 10 0.71 -10.55 -42.32
C SER A 10 1.30 -9.74 -43.44
N TYR A 11 0.77 -9.92 -44.64
CA TYR A 11 0.99 -9.07 -45.82
C TYR A 11 -0.20 -8.14 -46.11
N GLU A 12 -1.23 -8.19 -45.28
CA GLU A 12 -2.43 -7.38 -45.45
C GLU A 12 -2.23 -5.96 -44.91
N LYS A 13 -2.97 -5.01 -45.49
CA LYS A 13 -2.96 -3.60 -45.07
C LYS A 13 -3.38 -3.43 -43.60
N ASN A 14 -4.32 -4.25 -43.12
CA ASN A 14 -4.80 -4.27 -41.77
C ASN A 14 -4.33 -5.55 -41.10
N LEU A 15 -3.70 -5.42 -39.94
CA LEU A 15 -3.28 -6.55 -39.13
C LEU A 15 -4.42 -6.94 -38.20
N ASP A 16 -4.93 -8.15 -38.38
CA ASP A 16 -5.88 -8.81 -37.46
C ASP A 16 -5.28 -10.18 -37.08
N VAL A 17 -4.63 -10.21 -35.93
CA VAL A 17 -3.89 -11.40 -35.47
C VAL A 17 -4.20 -11.65 -34.00
N ILE A 18 -4.55 -12.88 -33.67
CA ILE A 18 -4.62 -13.34 -32.29
C ILE A 18 -3.20 -13.56 -31.79
N ILE A 19 -2.79 -12.75 -30.83
CA ILE A 19 -1.49 -12.89 -30.16
C ILE A 19 -1.66 -14.04 -29.16
N GLY A 20 -1.19 -15.24 -29.55
CA GLY A 20 -1.10 -16.41 -28.66
C GLY A 20 0.28 -16.48 -28.03
N ASP A 21 0.41 -17.19 -26.91
CA ASP A 21 1.66 -17.62 -26.27
C ASP A 21 2.74 -16.55 -25.96
N VAL A 22 2.38 -15.26 -25.99
CA VAL A 22 3.26 -14.20 -25.56
C VAL A 22 3.11 -14.05 -24.04
N LEU A 23 4.21 -14.25 -23.31
CA LEU A 23 4.21 -14.06 -21.87
C LEU A 23 3.77 -12.63 -21.52
N PRO A 24 2.84 -12.45 -20.57
CA PRO A 24 2.48 -11.13 -20.09
C PRO A 24 3.69 -10.34 -19.64
N GLY A 25 3.72 -9.08 -20.01
CA GLY A 25 4.79 -8.21 -19.61
C GLY A 25 5.98 -8.13 -20.56
N VAL A 26 6.02 -8.90 -21.61
CA VAL A 26 7.07 -8.81 -22.63
C VAL A 26 6.76 -7.65 -23.58
N ILE A 27 7.73 -6.74 -23.73
CA ILE A 27 7.67 -5.68 -24.73
C ILE A 27 7.97 -6.28 -26.10
N THR A 28 6.98 -6.27 -26.97
CA THR A 28 7.12 -6.76 -28.35
C THR A 28 7.11 -5.58 -29.31
N THR A 29 8.03 -5.59 -30.26
CA THR A 29 8.08 -4.56 -31.32
C THR A 29 7.40 -5.07 -32.57
N LEU A 30 6.39 -4.35 -33.01
CA LEU A 30 5.73 -4.56 -34.30
C LEU A 30 6.34 -3.62 -35.33
N VAL A 31 6.71 -4.17 -36.48
CA VAL A 31 7.31 -3.41 -37.57
C VAL A 31 6.37 -3.45 -38.78
N PHE A 32 5.84 -2.29 -39.13
CA PHE A 32 5.11 -2.11 -40.37
C PHE A 32 6.10 -1.74 -41.47
N LYS A 33 6.14 -2.51 -42.57
CA LYS A 33 6.97 -2.27 -43.72
C LYS A 33 6.09 -2.12 -44.97
N VAL A 34 6.15 -0.97 -45.59
CA VAL A 34 5.48 -0.72 -46.88
C VAL A 34 6.53 -0.70 -47.98
N ILE A 35 6.35 -1.50 -49.03
CA ILE A 35 7.29 -1.62 -50.12
C ILE A 35 6.60 -1.17 -51.40
N ASP A 36 7.20 -0.27 -52.15
CA ASP A 36 6.84 0.03 -53.52
C ASP A 36 7.33 -1.11 -54.43
N LEU A 37 6.39 -1.84 -55.01
CA LEU A 37 6.71 -3.03 -55.81
C LEU A 37 7.39 -2.71 -57.15
N GLN A 38 7.34 -1.47 -57.61
CA GLN A 38 7.99 -1.06 -58.86
C GLN A 38 9.44 -0.65 -58.65
N THR A 39 9.70 0.07 -57.57
CA THR A 39 11.02 0.66 -57.28
C THR A 39 11.80 -0.11 -56.20
N GLY A 40 11.15 -0.98 -55.46
CA GLY A 40 11.74 -1.68 -54.30
C GLY A 40 12.01 -0.77 -53.11
N ILE A 41 11.67 0.50 -53.16
CA ILE A 41 11.83 1.46 -52.08
C ILE A 41 10.84 1.10 -50.97
N PHE A 42 11.27 1.17 -49.72
CA PHE A 42 10.41 0.85 -48.58
C PHE A 42 10.44 1.94 -47.51
N ALA A 43 9.34 2.02 -46.75
CA ALA A 43 9.22 2.76 -45.51
C ALA A 43 8.90 1.79 -44.36
N MET A 44 9.42 2.07 -43.20
CA MET A 44 9.15 1.28 -41.99
C MET A 44 8.65 2.17 -40.86
N HIS A 45 7.65 1.67 -40.14
CA HIS A 45 7.20 2.24 -38.87
C HIS A 45 7.30 1.16 -37.81
N LYS A 46 7.88 1.53 -36.65
CA LYS A 46 8.00 0.63 -35.50
C LYS A 46 7.05 1.09 -34.41
N SER A 47 6.29 0.17 -33.89
CA SER A 47 5.42 0.37 -32.73
C SER A 47 5.73 -0.69 -31.68
N SER A 48 5.71 -0.33 -30.42
CA SER A 48 5.88 -1.29 -29.33
C SER A 48 4.55 -1.52 -28.63
N PHE A 49 4.28 -2.75 -28.27
CA PHE A 49 3.14 -3.11 -27.43
C PHE A 49 3.58 -4.06 -26.31
N VAL A 50 2.80 -4.07 -25.26
CA VAL A 50 2.99 -4.96 -24.11
C VAL A 50 1.74 -5.80 -23.96
N THR A 51 1.90 -7.11 -23.89
CA THR A 51 0.79 -7.99 -23.51
C THR A 51 0.54 -7.87 -22.02
N VAL A 52 -0.71 -7.68 -21.63
CA VAL A 52 -1.12 -7.61 -20.22
C VAL A 52 -1.82 -8.89 -19.82
N GLY A 53 -1.55 -9.37 -18.62
CA GLY A 53 -2.22 -10.55 -18.08
C GLY A 53 -3.70 -10.31 -17.81
N LYS A 54 -4.48 -11.39 -17.74
CA LYS A 54 -5.91 -11.39 -17.39
C LYS A 54 -6.18 -10.54 -16.13
N TYR A 55 -5.30 -10.62 -15.16
CA TYR A 55 -5.40 -9.97 -13.86
C TYR A 55 -4.51 -8.70 -13.74
N SER A 56 -4.28 -7.98 -14.83
CA SER A 56 -3.58 -6.71 -14.83
C SER A 56 -4.54 -5.54 -14.62
N GLY A 57 -4.17 -4.57 -13.78
CA GLY A 57 -4.87 -3.31 -13.54
C GLY A 57 -6.31 -3.43 -13.02
N GLY A 58 -6.53 -2.95 -11.81
CA GLY A 58 -7.82 -2.92 -11.14
C GLY A 58 -7.71 -3.11 -9.63
N THR A 59 -8.84 -3.14 -8.96
CA THR A 59 -8.91 -3.34 -7.52
C THR A 59 -8.88 -4.84 -7.20
N LEU A 60 -7.79 -5.30 -6.59
CA LEU A 60 -7.65 -6.65 -6.06
C LEU A 60 -8.25 -6.69 -4.65
N MET A 61 -9.04 -7.70 -4.38
CA MET A 61 -9.82 -7.83 -3.16
C MET A 61 -9.56 -9.18 -2.49
N LEU A 62 -9.40 -9.17 -1.18
CA LEU A 62 -9.50 -10.36 -0.34
C LEU A 62 -10.95 -10.50 0.10
N CYS A 63 -11.60 -11.57 -0.30
CA CYS A 63 -13.02 -11.79 -0.10
C CYS A 63 -13.28 -13.04 0.75
N ARG A 64 -14.27 -12.96 1.62
CA ARG A 64 -14.89 -14.15 2.21
C ARG A 64 -16.04 -14.63 1.33
N VAL A 65 -16.00 -15.89 0.95
CA VAL A 65 -16.97 -16.54 0.07
C VAL A 65 -17.35 -17.87 0.68
N ASP A 66 -18.61 -18.04 1.06
CA ASP A 66 -19.14 -19.24 1.70
C ASP A 66 -18.32 -19.64 2.96
N GLY A 67 -17.89 -18.64 3.73
CA GLY A 67 -17.12 -18.79 4.97
C GLY A 67 -15.62 -19.06 4.79
N GLU A 68 -15.11 -19.11 3.55
CA GLU A 68 -13.70 -19.27 3.23
C GLU A 68 -13.15 -18.04 2.50
N ASN A 69 -11.83 -17.84 2.51
CA ASN A 69 -11.22 -16.69 1.89
C ASN A 69 -10.66 -17.01 0.50
N ASP A 70 -10.83 -16.08 -0.43
CA ASP A 70 -10.28 -16.12 -1.77
C ASP A 70 -9.99 -14.72 -2.30
N LEU A 71 -9.38 -14.62 -3.47
CA LEU A 71 -9.15 -13.36 -4.15
C LEU A 71 -10.19 -13.11 -5.24
N ALA A 72 -10.57 -11.85 -5.36
CA ALA A 72 -11.36 -11.34 -6.48
C ALA A 72 -10.72 -10.09 -7.04
N MET A 73 -11.02 -9.75 -8.29
CA MET A 73 -10.51 -8.54 -8.94
C MET A 73 -11.58 -7.86 -9.78
N LEU A 74 -11.80 -6.60 -9.49
CA LEU A 74 -12.64 -5.73 -10.31
C LEU A 74 -11.74 -4.87 -11.21
N LYS A 75 -11.93 -4.98 -12.51
CA LYS A 75 -11.18 -4.19 -13.49
C LYS A 75 -11.55 -2.70 -13.41
N LYS A 76 -10.68 -1.85 -13.91
CA LYS A 76 -10.88 -0.37 -13.96
C LYS A 76 -12.13 0.07 -14.73
N ASP A 77 -12.70 -0.82 -15.56
CA ASP A 77 -13.97 -0.57 -16.24
C ASP A 77 -15.20 -0.58 -15.31
N GLY A 78 -15.01 -1.00 -14.04
CA GLY A 78 -16.06 -1.14 -13.04
C GLY A 78 -17.10 -2.24 -13.34
N LYS A 79 -16.89 -3.04 -14.39
CA LYS A 79 -17.84 -4.04 -14.89
C LYS A 79 -17.28 -5.45 -14.83
N THR A 80 -16.03 -5.63 -15.29
CA THR A 80 -15.40 -6.95 -15.38
C THR A 80 -14.89 -7.38 -14.02
N LEU A 81 -15.53 -8.40 -13.45
CA LEU A 81 -15.18 -8.99 -12.16
C LEU A 81 -14.65 -10.40 -12.38
N TYR A 82 -13.50 -10.68 -11.79
CA TYR A 82 -12.95 -12.03 -11.67
C TYR A 82 -13.08 -12.48 -10.22
N GLU A 83 -13.66 -13.64 -10.00
CA GLU A 83 -13.87 -14.22 -8.67
C GLU A 83 -13.05 -15.49 -8.51
N ASN A 84 -12.79 -15.89 -7.25
CA ASN A 84 -12.10 -17.14 -6.90
C ASN A 84 -10.74 -17.29 -7.60
N ILE A 85 -9.99 -16.19 -7.69
CA ILE A 85 -8.73 -16.12 -8.45
C ILE A 85 -7.68 -17.08 -7.87
N TYR A 86 -7.54 -17.06 -6.52
CA TYR A 86 -6.55 -17.92 -5.86
C TYR A 86 -6.89 -19.39 -6.00
N SER A 87 -8.11 -19.79 -5.67
CA SER A 87 -8.49 -21.19 -5.77
C SER A 87 -8.46 -21.71 -7.21
N TYR A 88 -8.82 -20.87 -8.18
CA TYR A 88 -8.72 -21.23 -9.59
C TYR A 88 -7.26 -21.51 -10.01
N ALA A 89 -6.32 -20.73 -9.51
CA ALA A 89 -4.89 -20.85 -9.84
C ALA A 89 -4.17 -21.94 -9.03
N ASN A 90 -4.78 -22.48 -7.95
CA ASN A 90 -4.15 -23.40 -6.99
C ASN A 90 -5.02 -24.65 -6.71
N ASP A 91 -5.53 -25.26 -7.79
CA ASP A 91 -6.23 -26.57 -7.76
C ASP A 91 -7.41 -26.64 -6.77
N GLY A 92 -8.17 -25.56 -6.63
CA GLY A 92 -9.31 -25.47 -5.73
C GLY A 92 -8.97 -25.18 -4.27
N THR A 93 -7.69 -25.06 -3.93
CA THR A 93 -7.25 -24.70 -2.57
C THR A 93 -7.69 -23.28 -2.23
N ARG A 94 -8.26 -23.05 -1.05
CA ARG A 94 -8.63 -21.72 -0.54
C ARG A 94 -7.51 -21.11 0.28
N LEU A 95 -7.55 -19.78 0.44
CA LEU A 95 -6.72 -19.07 1.40
C LEU A 95 -7.13 -19.44 2.83
N GLY A 96 -6.19 -19.31 3.77
CA GLY A 96 -6.48 -19.51 5.19
C GLY A 96 -7.60 -18.60 5.72
N LYS A 97 -8.41 -19.09 6.65
CA LYS A 97 -9.56 -18.35 7.22
C LYS A 97 -9.14 -17.06 7.92
N GLU A 98 -7.93 -17.02 8.44
CA GLU A 98 -7.34 -15.86 9.13
C GLU A 98 -6.55 -14.93 8.19
N SER A 99 -6.83 -15.00 6.87
CA SER A 99 -6.23 -14.05 5.92
C SER A 99 -6.70 -12.62 6.21
N LYS A 100 -5.76 -11.67 6.24
CA LYS A 100 -5.98 -10.29 6.73
C LYS A 100 -5.72 -9.22 5.70
N ARG A 101 -4.66 -9.32 4.91
CA ARG A 101 -4.19 -8.23 4.06
C ARG A 101 -3.63 -8.74 2.74
N ILE A 102 -3.63 -7.85 1.76
CA ILE A 102 -2.90 -8.02 0.51
C ILE A 102 -1.76 -7.00 0.50
N ILE A 103 -0.54 -7.43 0.23
CA ILE A 103 0.62 -6.58 0.05
C ILE A 103 1.12 -6.76 -1.38
N LEU A 104 1.22 -5.67 -2.11
CA LEU A 104 1.85 -5.65 -3.43
C LEU A 104 3.30 -5.22 -3.27
N THR A 105 4.22 -6.09 -3.66
CA THR A 105 5.64 -5.75 -3.60
C THR A 105 6.04 -5.06 -4.89
N ASP A 106 6.48 -3.82 -4.79
CA ASP A 106 6.84 -3.04 -5.95
C ASP A 106 8.27 -3.36 -6.43
N SER A 107 8.44 -3.31 -7.74
CA SER A 107 9.75 -3.26 -8.33
C SER A 107 10.25 -1.82 -8.34
N TYR A 108 11.37 -1.56 -7.66
CA TYR A 108 12.05 -0.27 -7.73
C TYR A 108 12.72 0.00 -9.07
N GLU A 109 12.97 -1.01 -9.85
CA GLU A 109 13.38 -0.81 -11.23
C GLU A 109 12.16 -0.36 -12.01
N ALA A 110 12.32 0.63 -12.86
CA ALA A 110 11.29 1.15 -13.77
C ALA A 110 10.82 0.03 -14.72
N ASN A 111 10.17 -0.97 -14.14
CA ASN A 111 9.57 -2.05 -14.88
C ASN A 111 8.12 -1.64 -15.15
N PRO A 112 7.76 -1.35 -16.40
CA PRO A 112 6.37 -1.07 -16.76
C PRO A 112 5.42 -2.24 -16.50
N LEU A 113 5.91 -3.36 -15.98
CA LEU A 113 5.23 -4.65 -15.93
C LEU A 113 4.55 -4.93 -14.58
N GLY A 114 4.53 -3.97 -13.65
CA GLY A 114 3.76 -4.10 -12.43
C GLY A 114 4.53 -4.71 -11.25
N HIS A 115 3.78 -5.26 -10.30
CA HIS A 115 4.30 -5.77 -9.04
C HIS A 115 5.13 -7.04 -9.21
N LYS A 116 6.18 -7.23 -8.39
CA LYS A 116 7.03 -8.43 -8.42
C LYS A 116 6.39 -9.63 -7.74
N SER A 117 5.59 -9.41 -6.72
CA SER A 117 4.79 -10.45 -6.08
C SER A 117 3.55 -9.88 -5.41
N VAL A 118 2.59 -10.74 -5.15
CA VAL A 118 1.43 -10.47 -4.32
C VAL A 118 1.58 -11.33 -3.06
N ILE A 119 1.51 -10.70 -1.89
CA ILE A 119 1.50 -11.42 -0.62
C ILE A 119 0.10 -11.32 -0.06
N VAL A 120 -0.48 -12.45 0.34
CA VAL A 120 -1.68 -12.47 1.16
C VAL A 120 -1.27 -12.94 2.54
N THR A 121 -1.38 -12.05 3.54
CA THR A 121 -1.01 -12.37 4.93
C THR A 121 -2.11 -13.18 5.61
N CYS A 122 -1.73 -14.09 6.47
CA CYS A 122 -2.64 -14.89 7.28
C CYS A 122 -2.09 -14.95 8.71
N ASP A 123 -2.96 -14.79 9.71
CA ASP A 123 -2.57 -14.89 11.11
C ASP A 123 -2.58 -16.37 11.51
N ASP A 124 -1.61 -17.11 11.01
CA ASP A 124 -1.38 -18.53 11.26
C ASP A 124 0.13 -18.86 11.25
N GLU A 125 0.47 -20.11 11.45
CA GLU A 125 1.85 -20.58 11.47
C GLU A 125 2.61 -20.37 10.15
N THR A 126 1.91 -20.20 9.02
CA THR A 126 2.51 -19.96 7.70
C THR A 126 2.78 -18.47 7.45
N GLY A 127 2.06 -17.58 8.13
CA GLY A 127 2.05 -16.13 7.91
C GLY A 127 1.40 -15.70 6.60
N GLY A 128 0.84 -16.65 5.83
CA GLY A 128 0.24 -16.41 4.53
C GLY A 128 1.05 -16.94 3.35
N VAL A 129 0.79 -16.38 2.16
CA VAL A 129 1.33 -16.90 0.89
C VAL A 129 1.93 -15.82 0.02
N TYR A 130 3.00 -16.17 -0.69
CA TYR A 130 3.55 -15.45 -1.83
C TYR A 130 2.95 -15.98 -3.12
N LEU A 131 2.45 -15.10 -3.96
CA LEU A 131 1.81 -15.42 -5.23
C LEU A 131 2.57 -14.79 -6.39
N ASP A 132 2.57 -15.49 -7.52
CA ASP A 132 2.90 -14.90 -8.80
C ASP A 132 1.94 -13.74 -9.11
N PRO A 133 2.43 -12.54 -9.45
CA PRO A 133 1.57 -11.37 -9.62
C PRO A 133 0.73 -11.40 -10.91
N VAL A 134 1.01 -12.32 -11.85
CA VAL A 134 0.33 -12.42 -13.13
C VAL A 134 -0.75 -13.50 -13.13
N ILE A 135 -0.40 -14.69 -12.62
CA ILE A 135 -1.25 -15.88 -12.66
C ILE A 135 -1.78 -16.33 -11.30
N PHE A 136 -1.30 -15.70 -10.20
CA PHE A 136 -1.72 -15.94 -8.81
C PHE A 136 -1.47 -17.36 -8.28
N THR A 137 -0.57 -18.12 -8.92
CA THR A 137 -0.09 -19.39 -8.34
C THR A 137 0.76 -19.14 -7.11
N ARG A 138 0.59 -19.97 -6.08
CA ARG A 138 1.40 -19.90 -4.86
C ARG A 138 2.83 -20.32 -5.16
N GLN A 139 3.76 -19.44 -4.84
CA GLN A 139 5.20 -19.68 -4.96
C GLN A 139 5.80 -20.21 -3.66
N ASN A 140 5.44 -19.61 -2.52
CA ASN A 140 5.94 -19.96 -1.20
C ASN A 140 4.89 -19.66 -0.13
N TYR A 141 5.07 -20.23 1.05
CA TYR A 141 4.50 -19.68 2.27
C TYR A 141 5.35 -18.51 2.78
N MET A 142 4.72 -17.57 3.51
CA MET A 142 5.41 -16.38 3.99
C MET A 142 6.59 -16.73 4.91
N LYS A 143 6.42 -17.69 5.81
CA LYS A 143 7.44 -18.15 6.75
C LYS A 143 8.69 -18.67 6.04
N GLU A 144 8.54 -19.34 4.91
CA GLU A 144 9.64 -19.88 4.10
C GLU A 144 10.55 -18.79 3.51
N LYS A 145 10.07 -17.53 3.50
CA LYS A 145 10.81 -16.38 3.01
C LYS A 145 11.59 -15.64 4.10
N PHE A 146 11.65 -16.15 5.31
CA PHE A 146 12.53 -15.64 6.37
C PHE A 146 13.78 -16.51 6.48
N ILE A 147 14.95 -15.89 6.60
CA ILE A 147 16.23 -16.61 6.76
C ILE A 147 16.21 -17.54 7.98
N LEU A 148 15.55 -17.11 9.06
CA LEU A 148 15.36 -17.90 10.29
C LEU A 148 13.91 -18.41 10.44
N GLY A 149 13.21 -18.63 9.33
CA GLY A 149 11.80 -19.03 9.35
C GLY A 149 11.53 -20.31 10.14
N ASP A 150 12.42 -21.29 10.06
CA ASP A 150 12.29 -22.57 10.79
C ASP A 150 12.43 -22.41 12.31
N GLU A 151 13.06 -21.33 12.76
CA GLU A 151 13.21 -21.02 14.20
C GLU A 151 11.99 -20.25 14.76
N MET A 152 11.16 -19.69 13.90
CA MET A 152 9.94 -18.97 14.31
C MET A 152 8.90 -19.95 14.81
N LYS A 153 8.40 -19.71 16.02
CA LYS A 153 7.37 -20.53 16.66
C LYS A 153 6.04 -19.80 16.73
N GLY A 154 4.95 -20.56 16.58
CA GLY A 154 3.59 -20.04 16.62
C GLY A 154 3.19 -19.29 15.36
N ASP A 155 2.11 -18.54 15.46
CA ASP A 155 1.54 -17.79 14.37
C ASP A 155 2.42 -16.60 13.97
N LEU A 156 2.51 -16.37 12.67
CA LEU A 156 3.24 -15.24 12.10
C LEU A 156 2.25 -14.14 11.71
N VAL A 157 2.05 -13.17 12.59
CA VAL A 157 1.11 -12.05 12.41
C VAL A 157 1.80 -10.86 11.78
N ILE A 158 1.53 -10.59 10.50
CA ILE A 158 2.11 -9.49 9.75
C ILE A 158 1.21 -8.26 9.84
N THR A 159 1.72 -7.18 10.43
CA THR A 159 0.95 -5.97 10.73
C THR A 159 1.34 -4.75 9.93
N GLY A 160 2.55 -4.69 9.39
CA GLY A 160 3.04 -3.53 8.63
C GLY A 160 3.99 -3.92 7.50
N TYR A 161 4.00 -3.12 6.45
CA TYR A 161 4.92 -3.25 5.32
C TYR A 161 5.19 -1.89 4.70
N ILE A 162 6.43 -1.64 4.33
CA ILE A 162 6.81 -0.50 3.50
C ILE A 162 7.90 -0.92 2.53
N ALA A 163 7.76 -0.49 1.28
CA ALA A 163 8.80 -0.60 0.28
C ALA A 163 9.58 0.71 0.18
N THR A 164 10.90 0.63 0.13
CA THR A 164 11.79 1.79 -0.03
C THR A 164 12.83 1.56 -1.13
N ALA A 165 13.52 2.61 -1.54
CA ALA A 165 14.59 2.49 -2.55
C ALA A 165 15.72 1.56 -2.09
N GLU A 166 16.01 1.53 -0.80
CA GLU A 166 17.11 0.75 -0.23
C GLU A 166 16.72 -0.65 0.21
N GLY A 167 15.44 -0.92 0.39
CA GLY A 167 14.93 -2.20 0.87
C GLY A 167 13.47 -2.14 1.24
N ASP A 168 12.91 -3.29 1.51
CA ASP A 168 11.59 -3.42 2.07
C ASP A 168 11.69 -3.71 3.55
N TYR A 169 10.68 -3.26 4.30
CA TYR A 169 10.55 -3.50 5.73
C TYR A 169 9.19 -4.10 6.02
N LEU A 170 9.19 -5.04 6.95
CA LEU A 170 8.01 -5.79 7.39
C LEU A 170 7.94 -5.76 8.91
N VAL A 171 6.75 -5.54 9.45
CA VAL A 171 6.48 -5.74 10.87
C VAL A 171 5.73 -7.05 11.04
N ALA A 172 6.31 -7.98 11.78
CA ALA A 172 5.71 -9.25 12.11
C ALA A 172 5.88 -9.54 13.61
N ASN A 173 4.79 -9.89 14.31
CA ASN A 173 4.77 -10.12 15.76
C ASN A 173 5.42 -8.99 16.57
N GLY A 174 5.26 -7.73 16.13
CA GLY A 174 5.89 -6.55 16.75
C GLY A 174 7.39 -6.44 16.53
N LYS A 175 8.00 -7.30 15.72
CA LYS A 175 9.40 -7.24 15.31
C LYS A 175 9.53 -6.74 13.89
N VAL A 176 10.63 -6.07 13.58
CA VAL A 176 10.88 -5.51 12.25
C VAL A 176 11.93 -6.33 11.54
N TYR A 177 11.61 -6.70 10.33
CA TYR A 177 12.47 -7.42 9.40
C TYR A 177 12.73 -6.56 8.17
N ASN A 178 13.90 -6.68 7.57
CA ASN A 178 14.19 -6.02 6.31
C ASN A 178 14.71 -7.00 5.26
N ARG A 179 14.65 -6.59 4.02
CA ARG A 179 15.37 -7.21 2.92
C ARG A 179 16.03 -6.12 2.09
N VAL A 180 17.34 -6.13 2.07
CA VAL A 180 18.17 -5.08 1.49
C VAL A 180 18.93 -5.62 0.29
N ASN A 181 18.95 -4.87 -0.81
CA ASN A 181 19.76 -5.06 -2.01
C ASN A 181 19.48 -6.27 -2.92
N GLY A 182 19.70 -6.07 -4.21
CA GLY A 182 19.58 -7.07 -5.26
C GLY A 182 18.18 -7.23 -5.82
N ASP A 183 17.84 -8.41 -6.30
CA ASP A 183 16.50 -8.75 -6.74
C ASP A 183 15.59 -8.99 -5.52
N LYS A 184 15.02 -7.91 -5.04
CA LYS A 184 14.18 -7.88 -3.82
C LYS A 184 13.04 -8.89 -3.84
N ALA A 185 12.54 -9.26 -5.02
CA ALA A 185 11.49 -10.26 -5.14
C ALA A 185 11.94 -11.67 -4.77
N LYS A 186 13.25 -11.93 -4.90
CA LYS A 186 13.85 -13.25 -4.61
C LYS A 186 14.57 -13.29 -3.28
N ALA A 187 14.92 -12.12 -2.72
CA ALA A 187 15.61 -12.06 -1.44
C ALA A 187 14.68 -12.50 -0.30
N ASP A 188 15.24 -13.23 0.64
CA ASP A 188 14.57 -13.60 1.86
C ASP A 188 14.66 -12.46 2.89
N TRP A 189 13.74 -12.47 3.87
CA TRP A 189 13.77 -11.52 4.98
C TRP A 189 14.94 -11.83 5.90
N ASN A 190 15.75 -10.81 6.19
CA ASN A 190 16.85 -10.89 7.13
C ASN A 190 16.32 -11.18 8.55
N PRO A 191 17.18 -11.59 9.50
CA PRO A 191 16.81 -11.63 10.92
C PRO A 191 16.24 -10.30 11.41
N GLU A 192 15.51 -10.32 12.52
CA GLU A 192 14.92 -9.12 13.09
C GLU A 192 15.97 -8.03 13.36
N LEU A 193 15.58 -6.79 13.14
CA LEU A 193 16.41 -5.63 13.49
C LEU A 193 16.50 -5.51 15.00
N VAL A 194 17.67 -5.20 15.52
CA VAL A 194 17.91 -5.04 16.96
C VAL A 194 17.95 -3.56 17.35
N PHE A 195 17.53 -3.24 18.57
CA PHE A 195 17.73 -1.91 19.15
C PHE A 195 19.05 -1.88 19.89
N LEU A 196 19.92 -0.90 19.59
CA LEU A 196 21.30 -0.89 20.13
C LEU A 196 21.40 -0.43 21.58
N ALA A 197 20.46 0.42 22.02
CA ALA A 197 20.47 0.97 23.38
C ALA A 197 19.54 0.18 24.31
N GLU A 198 19.76 0.27 25.61
CA GLU A 198 18.83 -0.28 26.58
C GLU A 198 17.60 0.63 26.78
N PRO A 199 16.40 0.07 26.95
CA PRO A 199 16.07 -1.35 26.80
C PRO A 199 16.11 -1.81 25.33
N LYS A 200 16.62 -3.03 25.06
CA LYS A 200 16.81 -3.56 23.71
C LYS A 200 15.57 -4.17 23.09
N ASP A 201 14.67 -4.63 23.93
CA ASP A 201 13.37 -5.12 23.48
C ASP A 201 12.50 -3.99 22.93
N TYR A 202 11.61 -4.32 22.05
CA TYR A 202 10.65 -3.39 21.47
C TYR A 202 9.44 -4.13 20.91
N TYR A 203 8.34 -3.40 20.72
CA TYR A 203 7.16 -3.85 20.00
C TYR A 203 6.75 -2.77 18.98
N ALA A 204 7.12 -2.99 17.72
CA ALA A 204 6.86 -2.04 16.66
C ALA A 204 5.37 -1.95 16.32
N ALA A 205 4.87 -0.74 16.21
CA ALA A 205 3.53 -0.45 15.66
C ALA A 205 3.46 -0.81 14.18
N SER A 206 2.24 -1.01 13.68
CA SER A 206 1.99 -1.39 12.29
C SER A 206 2.22 -0.25 11.29
N SER A 207 2.08 0.99 11.72
CA SER A 207 2.29 2.16 10.86
C SER A 207 3.78 2.51 10.80
N ILE A 208 4.28 2.78 9.60
CA ILE A 208 5.68 3.00 9.31
C ILE A 208 5.80 4.34 8.59
N GLY A 209 6.67 5.20 9.12
CA GLY A 209 6.99 6.48 8.50
C GLY A 209 8.28 6.41 7.69
N ASN A 210 8.43 7.34 6.79
CA ASN A 210 9.64 7.49 6.00
C ASN A 210 10.03 8.96 5.82
N SER A 211 11.24 9.24 6.22
CA SER A 211 11.82 10.57 6.15
C SER A 211 13.31 10.46 5.80
N VAL A 212 14.18 10.88 6.69
CA VAL A 212 15.64 10.75 6.60
C VAL A 212 16.12 9.31 6.87
N GLY A 213 15.23 8.45 7.29
CA GLY A 213 15.38 7.04 7.56
C GLY A 213 13.99 6.44 7.69
N ILE A 214 13.92 5.13 7.88
CA ILE A 214 12.65 4.48 8.15
C ILE A 214 12.33 4.63 9.63
N MET A 215 11.22 5.26 9.92
CA MET A 215 10.74 5.52 11.27
C MET A 215 9.69 4.49 11.67
N PHE A 216 9.88 3.89 12.83
CA PHE A 216 8.93 3.03 13.52
C PHE A 216 8.63 3.59 14.89
N TYR A 217 7.50 3.21 15.44
CA TYR A 217 7.18 3.53 16.82
C TYR A 217 7.18 2.26 17.67
N ASP A 218 7.83 2.31 18.81
CA ASP A 218 7.88 1.24 19.80
C ASP A 218 6.76 1.44 20.83
N ASN A 219 5.67 0.67 20.69
CA ASN A 219 4.54 0.72 21.61
C ASN A 219 4.89 0.17 23.02
N LEU A 220 5.98 -0.61 23.14
CA LEU A 220 6.39 -1.15 24.43
C LEU A 220 7.05 -0.10 25.31
N HIS A 221 7.90 0.74 24.71
CA HIS A 221 8.67 1.77 25.43
C HIS A 221 8.28 3.21 25.04
N ASN A 222 7.20 3.38 24.27
CA ASN A 222 6.62 4.66 23.91
C ASN A 222 7.63 5.65 23.28
N ARG A 223 8.40 5.16 22.32
CA ARG A 223 9.48 5.91 21.66
C ARG A 223 9.52 5.69 20.16
N PHE A 224 10.06 6.64 19.43
CA PHE A 224 10.40 6.45 18.02
C PHE A 224 11.73 5.70 17.87
N MET A 225 11.79 4.85 16.84
CA MET A 225 12.97 4.10 16.45
C MET A 225 13.31 4.43 15.01
N VAL A 226 14.55 4.77 14.73
CA VAL A 226 15.01 5.07 13.36
C VAL A 226 15.98 4.02 12.87
N ASN A 227 15.69 3.45 11.72
CA ASN A 227 16.64 2.66 10.96
C ASN A 227 17.29 3.54 9.89
N LYS A 228 18.57 3.77 9.99
CA LYS A 228 19.36 4.41 8.93
C LYS A 228 19.60 3.38 7.83
N LYS A 229 19.46 3.81 6.59
CA LYS A 229 19.54 2.99 5.37
C LYS A 229 20.46 1.78 5.45
N GLY A 230 19.89 0.59 5.31
CA GLY A 230 20.65 -0.66 5.13
C GLY A 230 21.38 -1.21 6.34
N VAL A 231 21.22 -0.60 7.53
CA VAL A 231 21.82 -1.15 8.75
C VAL A 231 20.87 -2.14 9.44
N GLY A 232 21.44 -3.15 10.11
CA GLY A 232 20.69 -4.21 10.79
C GLY A 232 20.16 -3.82 12.19
N TYR A 233 20.07 -2.53 12.50
CA TYR A 233 19.70 -2.08 13.85
C TYR A 233 18.92 -0.76 13.86
N PHE A 234 18.24 -0.51 14.97
CA PHE A 234 17.63 0.77 15.31
C PHE A 234 18.50 1.60 16.22
N SER A 235 18.29 2.91 16.17
CA SER A 235 18.85 3.86 17.11
C SER A 235 17.79 4.86 17.60
N PHE A 236 18.10 5.52 18.72
CA PHE A 236 17.38 6.73 19.13
C PHE A 236 17.51 7.84 18.09
N ILE A 237 16.55 8.75 18.11
CA ILE A 237 16.64 10.01 17.39
C ILE A 237 17.61 10.91 18.17
N THR A 238 18.83 11.05 17.67
CA THR A 238 19.90 11.84 18.29
C THR A 238 20.67 12.66 17.27
N GLY A 239 21.05 13.89 17.62
CA GLY A 239 21.86 14.76 16.76
C GLY A 239 22.04 16.17 17.33
N LYS A 240 22.91 16.96 16.70
CA LYS A 240 23.20 18.33 17.14
C LYS A 240 22.11 19.33 16.77
N ASP A 241 21.37 19.06 15.68
CA ASP A 241 20.35 19.95 15.14
C ASP A 241 18.94 19.40 15.44
N TYR A 242 18.77 18.83 16.64
CA TYR A 242 17.48 18.31 17.09
C TYR A 242 16.85 19.30 18.06
N ASP A 243 15.59 19.61 17.77
CA ASP A 243 14.75 20.41 18.67
C ASP A 243 13.61 19.53 19.21
N PHE A 244 13.66 19.28 20.50
CA PHE A 244 12.67 18.50 21.25
C PHE A 244 11.81 19.37 22.16
N SER A 245 11.70 20.67 21.87
CA SER A 245 10.99 21.61 22.73
C SER A 245 9.51 21.29 22.92
N SER A 246 8.87 20.69 21.92
CA SER A 246 7.44 20.33 22.00
C SER A 246 7.21 18.96 22.60
N TYR A 247 8.09 17.98 22.34
CA TYR A 247 8.07 16.64 22.91
C TYR A 247 9.40 15.93 22.67
N ASP A 248 9.73 14.95 23.53
CA ASP A 248 10.89 14.08 23.31
C ASP A 248 10.48 12.86 22.46
N PRO A 249 10.99 12.70 21.22
CA PRO A 249 10.67 11.54 20.40
C PRO A 249 11.19 10.20 20.97
N ASN A 250 12.13 10.25 21.90
CA ASN A 250 12.67 9.07 22.56
C ASN A 250 11.91 8.68 23.84
N ASP A 251 10.96 9.55 24.28
CA ASP A 251 10.06 9.30 25.40
C ASP A 251 8.78 10.13 25.23
N ILE A 252 7.80 9.59 24.55
CA ILE A 252 6.51 10.27 24.28
C ILE A 252 5.63 10.28 25.54
N GLY A 253 5.90 9.39 26.48
CA GLY A 253 5.15 9.22 27.72
C GLY A 253 4.46 7.86 27.82
N GLU A 254 4.32 7.39 29.04
CA GLU A 254 3.81 6.04 29.35
C GLU A 254 2.38 5.80 28.86
N GLY A 255 2.18 4.68 28.19
CA GLY A 255 0.88 4.26 27.66
C GLY A 255 0.43 5.01 26.40
N ILE A 256 1.32 5.71 25.73
CA ILE A 256 1.04 6.36 24.46
C ILE A 256 1.37 5.39 23.33
N GLU A 257 0.37 4.95 22.60
CA GLU A 257 0.51 4.04 21.46
C GLU A 257 0.25 4.76 20.13
N LEU A 258 0.96 4.36 19.08
CA LEU A 258 0.73 4.87 17.74
C LEU A 258 -0.51 4.24 17.13
N VAL A 259 -1.44 5.08 16.65
CA VAL A 259 -2.61 4.66 15.89
C VAL A 259 -2.27 4.62 14.40
N ILE A 260 -1.76 5.75 13.88
CA ILE A 260 -1.39 5.89 12.47
C ILE A 260 -0.41 7.06 12.32
N MET A 261 0.44 7.00 11.31
CA MET A 261 1.29 8.12 10.92
C MET A 261 1.22 8.38 9.42
N GLY A 262 1.53 9.59 9.02
CA GLY A 262 1.56 10.00 7.63
C GLY A 262 2.40 11.24 7.42
N ASN A 263 2.45 11.71 6.16
CA ASN A 263 3.18 12.89 5.79
C ASN A 263 2.27 14.11 5.75
N GLN A 264 2.78 15.26 6.16
CA GLN A 264 2.03 16.52 6.21
C GLN A 264 2.06 17.30 4.89
N SER A 265 3.00 17.00 4.01
CA SER A 265 3.16 17.68 2.73
C SER A 265 3.56 16.72 1.62
N SER A 266 3.65 17.21 0.39
CA SER A 266 4.26 16.48 -0.73
C SER A 266 5.76 16.25 -0.56
N ARG A 267 6.36 16.78 0.49
CA ARG A 267 7.74 16.53 0.89
C ARG A 267 7.74 15.57 2.08
N THR A 268 8.76 14.73 2.14
CA THR A 268 8.89 13.71 3.19
C THR A 268 9.46 14.24 4.50
N ASP A 269 9.79 15.52 4.55
CA ASP A 269 10.39 16.17 5.71
C ASP A 269 9.37 16.59 6.80
N PHE A 270 8.08 16.59 6.49
CA PHE A 270 7.01 16.86 7.46
C PHE A 270 6.16 15.63 7.68
N MET A 271 6.06 15.21 8.92
CA MET A 271 5.27 14.06 9.34
C MET A 271 4.26 14.45 10.41
N TRP A 272 3.26 13.63 10.57
CA TRP A 272 2.31 13.69 11.65
C TRP A 272 2.02 12.29 12.17
N GLU A 273 1.75 12.19 13.45
CA GLU A 273 1.46 10.95 14.15
C GLU A 273 0.22 11.12 15.01
N LEU A 274 -0.80 10.29 14.78
CA LEU A 274 -1.94 10.17 15.65
C LEU A 274 -1.66 9.10 16.69
N MET A 275 -1.63 9.50 17.94
CA MET A 275 -1.35 8.67 19.09
C MET A 275 -2.61 8.50 19.93
N LYS A 276 -2.66 7.45 20.72
CA LYS A 276 -3.71 7.22 21.71
C LYS A 276 -3.10 6.90 23.06
N ASN A 277 -3.50 7.63 24.08
CA ASN A 277 -3.19 7.26 25.46
C ASN A 277 -4.11 6.13 25.89
N THR A 278 -3.55 4.94 26.11
CA THR A 278 -4.33 3.74 26.49
C THR A 278 -4.91 3.82 27.92
N LYS A 279 -4.36 4.70 28.77
CA LYS A 279 -4.83 4.90 30.15
C LYS A 279 -6.01 5.87 30.22
N THR A 280 -5.97 6.96 29.45
CA THR A 280 -7.01 7.99 29.49
C THR A 280 -7.99 7.88 28.31
N GLY A 281 -7.60 7.17 27.24
CA GLY A 281 -8.35 7.09 25.98
C GLY A 281 -8.21 8.32 25.10
N GLU A 282 -7.42 9.33 25.50
CA GLU A 282 -7.24 10.57 24.75
C GLU A 282 -6.42 10.34 23.48
N TYR A 283 -6.79 11.06 22.42
CA TYR A 283 -5.99 11.14 21.21
C TYR A 283 -5.04 12.33 21.26
N ILE A 284 -3.83 12.12 20.76
CA ILE A 284 -2.76 13.11 20.71
C ILE A 284 -2.26 13.16 19.28
N LEU A 285 -2.22 14.36 18.70
CA LEU A 285 -1.60 14.62 17.42
C LEU A 285 -0.20 15.18 17.64
N LEU A 286 0.79 14.48 17.14
CA LEU A 286 2.17 14.97 17.05
C LEU A 286 2.44 15.48 15.64
N LYS A 287 3.30 16.49 15.53
CA LYS A 287 3.85 16.95 14.25
C LYS A 287 5.34 17.03 14.37
N SER A 288 6.03 16.53 13.38
CA SER A 288 7.48 16.52 13.32
C SER A 288 7.98 16.98 11.96
N LYS A 289 9.15 17.57 11.96
CA LYS A 289 9.93 17.84 10.76
C LYS A 289 11.21 17.05 10.83
N THR A 290 11.46 16.28 9.79
CA THR A 290 12.69 15.51 9.65
C THR A 290 13.34 15.86 8.31
N GLY A 291 14.66 15.77 8.21
CA GLY A 291 15.31 16.14 6.96
C GLY A 291 16.83 16.21 7.09
N PHE A 292 17.44 16.94 6.18
CA PHE A 292 18.88 17.26 6.22
C PHE A 292 19.07 18.77 6.31
N ASN A 293 20.03 19.19 7.11
CA ASN A 293 20.49 20.57 7.09
C ASN A 293 21.37 20.83 5.85
N SER A 294 21.86 22.08 5.70
CA SER A 294 22.73 22.49 4.60
C SER A 294 24.06 21.71 4.54
N SER A 295 24.47 21.09 5.63
CA SER A 295 25.66 20.24 5.75
C SER A 295 25.36 18.74 5.59
N TRP A 296 24.17 18.39 5.11
CA TRP A 296 23.71 17.02 4.94
C TRP A 296 23.64 16.18 6.24
N GLN A 297 23.52 16.84 7.37
CA GLN A 297 23.29 16.17 8.65
C GLN A 297 21.79 16.03 8.88
N THR A 298 21.40 14.91 9.47
CA THR A 298 20.00 14.65 9.83
C THR A 298 19.51 15.66 10.86
N ILE A 299 18.30 16.15 10.64
CA ILE A 299 17.59 17.01 11.59
C ILE A 299 16.28 16.33 12.01
N PHE A 300 15.87 16.58 13.23
CA PHE A 300 14.55 16.26 13.73
C PHE A 300 14.07 17.44 14.61
N VAL A 301 12.88 17.93 14.28
CA VAL A 301 12.22 19.00 15.05
C VAL A 301 10.86 18.48 15.50
N ALA A 302 10.64 18.41 16.79
CA ALA A 302 9.32 18.16 17.40
C ALA A 302 8.53 19.48 17.33
N GLU A 303 7.68 19.63 16.29
CA GLU A 303 7.02 20.91 16.01
C GLU A 303 5.84 21.17 16.93
N ASP A 304 4.99 20.17 17.16
CA ASP A 304 3.74 20.35 17.93
C ASP A 304 3.30 19.06 18.59
N LYS A 305 2.66 19.18 19.76
CA LYS A 305 1.98 18.10 20.48
C LYS A 305 0.63 18.61 20.95
N LYS A 306 -0.46 18.11 20.38
CA LYS A 306 -1.80 18.58 20.71
C LYS A 306 -2.71 17.44 21.15
N VAL A 307 -3.36 17.60 22.29
CA VAL A 307 -4.45 16.71 22.73
C VAL A 307 -5.71 17.07 21.93
N LEU A 308 -6.33 16.06 21.32
CA LEU A 308 -7.59 16.17 20.62
C LEU A 308 -8.72 15.77 21.58
N SER A 309 -9.45 16.73 22.13
CA SER A 309 -10.46 16.44 23.15
C SER A 309 -11.71 15.76 22.57
N LYS A 310 -12.33 14.89 23.37
CA LYS A 310 -13.58 14.22 22.96
C LYS A 310 -14.73 15.21 22.70
N SER A 311 -14.73 16.34 23.38
CA SER A 311 -15.77 17.38 23.19
C SER A 311 -15.64 18.11 21.84
N GLU A 312 -14.39 18.24 21.32
CA GLU A 312 -14.15 18.88 20.01
C GLU A 312 -14.27 17.86 18.87
N PHE A 313 -13.87 16.59 19.11
CA PHE A 313 -13.80 15.55 18.07
C PHE A 313 -14.52 14.27 18.53
N PRO A 314 -15.84 14.31 18.77
CA PRO A 314 -16.55 13.16 19.35
C PRO A 314 -16.50 11.92 18.45
N HIS A 315 -16.52 12.09 17.12
CA HIS A 315 -16.53 10.97 16.18
C HIS A 315 -15.17 10.25 16.11
N LEU A 316 -14.07 10.96 16.34
CA LEU A 316 -12.74 10.39 16.43
C LEU A 316 -12.63 9.38 17.57
N TYR A 317 -13.31 9.63 18.70
CA TYR A 317 -13.30 8.75 19.86
C TYR A 317 -14.14 7.47 19.69
N GLU A 318 -14.98 7.44 18.68
CA GLU A 318 -15.80 6.28 18.30
C GLU A 318 -15.23 5.58 17.05
N ALA A 319 -14.06 6.02 16.59
CA ALA A 319 -13.45 5.52 15.37
C ALA A 319 -12.92 4.08 15.56
N THR A 320 -13.13 3.25 14.53
CA THR A 320 -12.75 1.84 14.53
C THR A 320 -11.72 1.48 13.47
N ASN A 321 -11.53 2.32 12.47
CA ASN A 321 -10.59 2.08 11.38
C ASN A 321 -9.97 3.40 10.95
N PHE A 322 -8.66 3.40 10.71
CA PHE A 322 -7.89 4.59 10.35
C PHE A 322 -7.02 4.30 9.13
N ILE A 323 -6.99 5.24 8.19
CA ILE A 323 -6.01 5.23 7.10
C ILE A 323 -5.43 6.63 6.89
N ALA A 324 -4.15 6.72 6.57
CA ALA A 324 -3.55 7.97 6.13
C ALA A 324 -4.05 8.32 4.72
N GLY A 325 -4.29 9.60 4.49
CA GLY A 325 -4.65 10.10 3.15
C GLY A 325 -3.50 10.03 2.14
N THR A 326 -2.33 9.56 2.57
CA THR A 326 -1.14 9.44 1.74
C THR A 326 -0.56 8.04 1.81
N LYS A 327 -0.09 7.53 0.66
CA LYS A 327 0.85 6.40 0.61
C LYS A 327 2.21 6.93 0.18
N LEU A 328 3.25 6.51 0.89
CA LEU A 328 4.62 6.86 0.52
C LEU A 328 5.06 6.06 -0.70
N PHE A 329 5.50 6.77 -1.72
CA PHE A 329 6.07 6.20 -2.93
C PHE A 329 7.49 6.72 -3.14
N PHE A 330 8.40 5.82 -3.50
CA PHE A 330 9.75 6.17 -3.91
C PHE A 330 9.86 6.09 -5.43
N ALA A 331 10.20 7.21 -6.07
CA ALA A 331 10.52 7.20 -7.48
C ALA A 331 12.00 6.88 -7.70
N ASN A 332 12.26 5.92 -8.57
CA ASN A 332 13.58 5.32 -8.81
C ASN A 332 14.64 6.23 -9.44
N SER A 333 14.29 7.40 -9.94
CA SER A 333 15.21 8.15 -10.77
C SER A 333 16.06 9.20 -10.06
N TYR A 334 15.72 9.54 -8.81
CA TYR A 334 16.47 10.49 -8.00
C TYR A 334 16.30 10.15 -6.51
N PRO A 335 17.37 9.90 -5.77
CA PRO A 335 17.31 9.59 -4.33
C PRO A 335 16.72 10.72 -3.45
N TRP A 336 16.36 11.84 -4.04
CA TRP A 336 15.89 13.06 -3.39
C TRP A 336 14.41 13.40 -3.66
N LYS A 337 13.72 12.65 -4.50
CA LYS A 337 12.31 12.90 -4.80
C LYS A 337 11.45 11.77 -4.25
N ASN A 338 11.14 11.88 -3.00
CA ASN A 338 10.03 11.14 -2.43
C ASN A 338 8.74 11.86 -2.84
N TYR A 339 7.87 11.16 -3.53
CA TYR A 339 6.55 11.69 -3.84
C TYR A 339 5.58 11.18 -2.78
N VAL A 340 4.92 12.12 -2.12
CA VAL A 340 3.75 11.82 -1.31
C VAL A 340 2.56 11.93 -2.23
N LEU A 341 1.86 10.83 -2.41
CA LEU A 341 0.65 10.74 -3.21
C LEU A 341 -0.56 10.77 -2.29
N GLY A 342 -1.59 11.50 -2.69
CA GLY A 342 -2.83 11.57 -1.95
C GLY A 342 -3.07 12.92 -1.26
N GLN A 343 -3.74 12.87 -0.12
CA GLN A 343 -4.11 14.03 0.69
C GLN A 343 -3.20 14.14 1.92
N PRO A 344 -2.07 14.86 1.85
CA PRO A 344 -1.03 14.80 2.86
C PRO A 344 -1.45 15.28 4.25
N ASN A 345 -2.37 16.25 4.31
CA ASN A 345 -2.86 16.79 5.57
C ASN A 345 -4.16 16.16 6.05
N ILE A 346 -4.49 14.97 5.56
CA ILE A 346 -5.75 14.30 5.87
C ILE A 346 -5.47 12.87 6.31
N PHE A 347 -6.21 12.40 7.30
CA PHE A 347 -6.45 11.00 7.52
C PHE A 347 -7.95 10.73 7.53
N PHE A 348 -8.32 9.52 7.19
CA PHE A 348 -9.71 9.07 7.19
C PHE A 348 -9.94 8.10 8.33
N PHE A 349 -11.15 8.14 8.89
CA PHE A 349 -11.56 7.17 9.89
C PHE A 349 -13.03 6.80 9.74
N LEU A 350 -13.35 5.58 10.15
CA LEU A 350 -14.71 5.04 10.17
C LEU A 350 -15.30 5.19 11.56
N SER A 351 -16.43 5.88 11.67
CA SER A 351 -17.18 6.01 12.91
C SER A 351 -18.68 5.98 12.61
N ASN A 352 -19.46 5.16 13.34
CA ASN A 352 -20.92 5.08 13.22
C ASN A 352 -21.41 4.94 11.77
N ASN A 353 -20.83 4.01 11.02
CA ASN A 353 -21.15 3.75 9.62
C ASN A 353 -20.92 4.94 8.66
N LYS A 354 -20.07 5.90 9.06
CA LYS A 354 -19.68 7.06 8.25
C LYS A 354 -18.17 7.16 8.15
N ILE A 355 -17.68 7.51 6.98
CA ILE A 355 -16.27 7.85 6.79
C ILE A 355 -16.12 9.36 6.98
N TYR A 356 -15.23 9.70 7.88
CA TYR A 356 -14.83 11.07 8.17
C TYR A 356 -13.44 11.33 7.58
N ALA A 357 -13.25 12.56 7.10
CA ALA A 357 -11.94 13.11 6.82
C ALA A 357 -11.54 14.05 7.96
N PHE A 358 -10.36 13.85 8.53
CA PHE A 358 -9.77 14.74 9.52
C PHE A 358 -8.66 15.56 8.87
N ASN A 359 -8.81 16.88 8.88
CA ASN A 359 -7.78 17.78 8.37
C ASN A 359 -6.85 18.22 9.51
N ILE A 360 -5.58 17.81 9.41
CA ILE A 360 -4.55 18.06 10.43
C ILE A 360 -4.16 19.54 10.48
N GLY A 361 -4.23 20.25 9.36
CA GLY A 361 -3.86 21.66 9.28
C GLY A 361 -4.86 22.58 9.96
N THR A 362 -6.14 22.32 9.76
CA THR A 362 -7.25 23.12 10.31
C THR A 362 -7.83 22.53 11.59
N LEU A 363 -7.43 21.31 11.96
CA LEU A 363 -7.98 20.53 13.08
C LEU A 363 -9.52 20.47 12.99
N SER A 364 -10.01 19.94 11.90
CA SER A 364 -11.44 19.82 11.64
C SER A 364 -11.77 18.45 11.08
N GLU A 365 -12.95 17.93 11.43
CA GLU A 365 -13.50 16.70 10.88
C GLU A 365 -14.75 16.99 10.04
N ALA A 366 -14.92 16.26 8.96
CA ALA A 366 -16.11 16.34 8.11
C ALA A 366 -16.54 14.96 7.64
N VAL A 367 -17.85 14.74 7.57
CA VAL A 367 -18.42 13.53 6.96
C VAL A 367 -18.12 13.55 5.47
N LEU A 368 -17.46 12.52 5.01
CA LEU A 368 -17.13 12.34 3.60
C LEU A 368 -18.11 11.37 2.91
N ILE A 369 -18.43 10.26 3.56
CA ILE A 369 -19.37 9.26 3.05
C ILE A 369 -20.29 8.82 4.19
N ASP A 370 -21.59 8.78 3.92
CA ASP A 370 -22.60 8.30 4.85
C ASP A 370 -23.17 6.97 4.33
N GLY A 371 -22.79 5.88 5.00
CA GLY A 371 -23.22 4.53 4.61
C GLY A 371 -24.74 4.32 4.76
N ASP A 372 -25.41 5.06 5.65
CA ASP A 372 -26.84 4.94 5.81
C ASP A 372 -27.60 5.57 4.64
N VAL A 373 -27.10 6.70 4.12
CA VAL A 373 -27.65 7.34 2.90
C VAL A 373 -27.45 6.45 1.67
N GLU A 374 -26.30 5.79 1.60
CA GLU A 374 -25.94 4.88 0.50
C GLU A 374 -26.58 3.48 0.62
N ASN A 375 -27.29 3.19 1.70
CA ASN A 375 -27.83 1.87 2.05
C ASN A 375 -26.78 0.77 2.21
N TYR A 376 -25.58 1.15 2.71
CA TYR A 376 -24.47 0.24 2.98
C TYR A 376 -24.17 0.12 4.47
N THR A 377 -23.62 -1.02 4.87
CA THR A 377 -22.79 -1.14 6.06
C THR A 377 -21.34 -1.06 5.62
N ILE A 378 -20.63 -0.03 6.04
CA ILE A 378 -19.22 0.17 5.72
C ILE A 378 -18.39 -0.75 6.60
N THR A 379 -17.49 -1.55 6.01
CA THR A 379 -16.64 -2.52 6.72
C THR A 379 -15.17 -2.15 6.72
N GLY A 380 -14.74 -1.27 5.81
CA GLY A 380 -13.36 -0.82 5.73
C GLY A 380 -13.15 0.18 4.60
N MET A 381 -11.92 0.63 4.45
CA MET A 381 -11.54 1.58 3.41
C MET A 381 -10.06 1.47 3.07
N ASP A 382 -9.70 1.84 1.84
CA ASP A 382 -8.33 2.04 1.37
C ASP A 382 -8.25 3.31 0.52
N CYS A 383 -7.12 4.00 0.57
CA CYS A 383 -6.88 5.23 -0.18
C CYS A 383 -5.68 5.05 -1.11
N THR A 384 -5.84 5.39 -2.38
CA THR A 384 -4.75 5.31 -3.35
C THR A 384 -4.82 6.46 -4.36
N GLU A 385 -3.69 6.80 -4.95
CA GLU A 385 -3.67 7.75 -6.07
C GLU A 385 -3.76 6.97 -7.39
N ILE A 386 -4.68 7.40 -8.24
CA ILE A 386 -4.83 6.89 -9.59
C ILE A 386 -4.20 7.87 -10.56
N LYS A 387 -3.18 7.41 -11.29
CA LYS A 387 -2.58 8.15 -12.40
C LYS A 387 -3.32 7.84 -13.68
N ASP A 388 -3.77 8.88 -14.36
CA ASP A 388 -4.28 8.71 -15.71
C ASP A 388 -3.13 8.34 -16.65
N PRO A 389 -3.26 7.27 -17.45
CA PRO A 389 -2.26 6.93 -18.46
C PRO A 389 -2.01 8.01 -19.51
N GLN A 390 -2.90 8.99 -19.64
CA GLN A 390 -2.83 10.06 -20.64
C GLN A 390 -2.14 11.34 -20.15
N GLY A 391 -1.74 11.43 -18.88
CA GLY A 391 -0.96 12.57 -18.37
C GLY A 391 -1.24 12.98 -16.92
N VAL A 392 -0.42 13.91 -16.43
CA VAL A 392 -0.42 14.38 -15.03
C VAL A 392 -1.72 15.13 -14.65
N GLU A 393 -2.48 15.63 -15.64
CA GLU A 393 -3.65 16.48 -15.41
C GLU A 393 -4.88 15.72 -14.89
N ASN A 394 -4.89 14.39 -15.00
CA ASN A 394 -6.02 13.55 -14.56
C ASN A 394 -5.70 12.64 -13.36
N THR A 395 -4.62 12.93 -12.65
CA THR A 395 -4.32 12.20 -11.41
C THR A 395 -5.33 12.59 -10.33
N TYR A 396 -5.96 11.59 -9.69
CA TYR A 396 -6.90 11.82 -8.60
C TYR A 396 -6.68 10.83 -7.47
N VAL A 397 -7.14 11.21 -6.30
CA VAL A 397 -7.16 10.32 -5.13
C VAL A 397 -8.44 9.51 -5.14
N GLN A 398 -8.29 8.18 -5.08
CA GLN A 398 -9.39 7.24 -5.01
C GLN A 398 -9.53 6.72 -3.58
N LEU A 399 -10.74 6.75 -3.05
CA LEU A 399 -11.12 6.04 -1.85
C LEU A 399 -11.92 4.80 -2.23
N THR A 400 -11.40 3.63 -1.90
CA THR A 400 -12.07 2.35 -2.06
C THR A 400 -12.68 1.96 -0.72
N VAL A 401 -14.00 1.83 -0.70
CA VAL A 401 -14.77 1.53 0.51
C VAL A 401 -15.30 0.10 0.41
N THR A 402 -14.98 -0.75 1.37
CA THR A 402 -15.57 -2.07 1.47
C THR A 402 -16.93 -1.99 2.15
N VAL A 403 -17.93 -2.63 1.56
CA VAL A 403 -19.32 -2.48 1.99
C VAL A 403 -20.06 -3.80 2.02
N LYS A 404 -21.13 -3.83 2.83
CA LYS A 404 -22.23 -4.81 2.71
C LYS A 404 -23.48 -4.06 2.30
N ASP A 405 -24.05 -4.45 1.17
CA ASP A 405 -25.30 -3.87 0.64
C ASP A 405 -26.50 -4.40 1.44
N ARG A 406 -27.21 -3.50 2.13
CA ARG A 406 -28.34 -3.83 2.99
C ARG A 406 -29.58 -4.25 2.19
N GLY A 407 -29.63 -3.94 0.90
CA GLY A 407 -30.72 -4.34 0.01
C GLY A 407 -30.63 -5.77 -0.51
N LEU A 408 -29.48 -6.44 -0.27
CA LEU A 408 -29.26 -7.80 -0.77
C LEU A 408 -29.43 -8.85 0.33
N ALA A 409 -30.18 -9.90 0.00
CA ALA A 409 -30.24 -11.12 0.81
C ALA A 409 -29.13 -12.09 0.35
N GLY A 410 -28.38 -12.67 1.29
CA GLY A 410 -27.27 -13.58 1.01
C GLY A 410 -25.94 -12.85 0.81
N LYS A 411 -25.23 -13.13 -0.29
CA LYS A 411 -23.96 -12.45 -0.59
C LYS A 411 -24.19 -10.96 -0.78
N SER A 412 -23.76 -10.16 0.16
CA SER A 412 -23.98 -8.71 0.15
C SER A 412 -22.69 -7.91 0.10
N GLY A 413 -21.54 -8.57 0.24
CA GLY A 413 -20.22 -7.95 0.22
C GLY A 413 -19.86 -7.37 -1.14
N GLY A 414 -19.09 -6.30 -1.11
CA GLY A 414 -18.61 -5.60 -2.30
C GLY A 414 -17.79 -4.37 -1.98
N ILE A 415 -17.58 -3.54 -3.00
CA ILE A 415 -16.84 -2.27 -2.90
C ILE A 415 -17.62 -1.13 -3.55
N ALA A 416 -17.40 0.07 -3.02
CA ALA A 416 -17.80 1.33 -3.63
C ALA A 416 -16.55 2.21 -3.83
N ILE A 417 -16.42 2.78 -5.01
CA ILE A 417 -15.26 3.59 -5.42
C ILE A 417 -15.67 5.04 -5.47
N TYR A 418 -14.91 5.88 -4.79
CA TYR A 418 -15.10 7.33 -4.77
C TYR A 418 -13.86 8.06 -5.24
N ARG A 419 -14.07 9.11 -5.98
CA ARG A 419 -13.05 10.09 -6.33
C ARG A 419 -13.07 11.20 -5.29
N LEU A 420 -11.91 11.52 -4.74
CA LEU A 420 -11.76 12.65 -3.83
C LEU A 420 -11.36 13.90 -4.58
N ASP A 421 -11.84 15.04 -4.14
CA ASP A 421 -11.41 16.33 -4.66
C ASP A 421 -9.96 16.61 -4.24
N ASN A 422 -9.14 17.04 -5.19
CA ASN A 422 -7.71 17.33 -4.95
C ASN A 422 -7.47 18.69 -4.27
N VAL A 423 -8.49 19.54 -4.19
CA VAL A 423 -8.35 20.92 -3.68
C VAL A 423 -8.97 21.06 -2.29
N GLY A 424 -8.20 20.67 -1.26
CA GLY A 424 -8.63 20.78 0.12
C GLY A 424 -9.64 19.73 0.60
N GLY A 425 -10.04 18.91 -0.25
CA GLY A 425 -10.48 17.55 -0.31
C GLY A 425 -11.44 17.03 0.75
N LEU A 426 -12.55 17.69 0.98
CA LEU A 426 -13.59 17.16 1.88
C LEU A 426 -14.88 16.77 1.13
N SER A 427 -14.79 16.51 -0.17
CA SER A 427 -15.88 15.95 -0.96
C SER A 427 -15.46 14.67 -1.66
N ALA A 428 -16.38 13.73 -1.76
CA ALA A 428 -16.21 12.45 -2.44
C ALA A 428 -17.32 12.27 -3.48
N GLU A 429 -16.93 12.02 -4.73
CA GLU A 429 -17.84 11.68 -5.81
C GLU A 429 -17.83 10.17 -6.02
N LYS A 430 -18.98 9.53 -5.93
CA LYS A 430 -19.12 8.10 -6.19
C LYS A 430 -18.96 7.82 -7.68
N ILE A 431 -17.94 7.06 -8.04
CA ILE A 431 -17.68 6.66 -9.42
C ILE A 431 -18.55 5.46 -9.79
N TYR A 432 -18.48 4.39 -8.99
CA TYR A 432 -19.31 3.18 -9.14
C TYR A 432 -19.29 2.36 -7.84
N ALA A 433 -20.20 1.39 -7.79
CA ALA A 433 -20.17 0.32 -6.79
C ALA A 433 -20.41 -1.03 -7.43
N LYS A 434 -19.81 -2.08 -6.85
CA LYS A 434 -20.02 -3.48 -7.22
C LYS A 434 -20.20 -4.28 -5.94
N THR A 435 -21.41 -4.79 -5.75
CA THR A 435 -21.83 -5.58 -4.57
C THR A 435 -22.42 -6.91 -4.97
N GLY A 436 -22.69 -7.79 -4.03
CA GLY A 436 -23.43 -9.03 -4.27
C GLY A 436 -22.62 -10.22 -4.79
N PHE A 437 -21.28 -10.16 -4.70
CA PHE A 437 -20.42 -11.24 -5.22
C PHE A 437 -19.72 -12.06 -4.12
N CYS A 438 -19.69 -11.60 -2.90
CA CYS A 438 -19.08 -12.30 -1.76
C CYS A 438 -19.86 -12.02 -0.46
N ASP A 439 -19.53 -12.72 0.61
CA ASP A 439 -20.12 -12.48 1.93
C ASP A 439 -19.58 -11.17 2.52
N GLU A 440 -18.28 -10.92 2.31
CA GLU A 440 -17.57 -9.76 2.82
C GLU A 440 -16.28 -9.52 2.05
N VAL A 441 -15.94 -8.25 1.80
CA VAL A 441 -14.61 -7.85 1.35
C VAL A 441 -13.80 -7.47 2.58
N LEU A 442 -12.72 -8.22 2.86
CA LEU A 442 -11.88 -8.07 4.03
C LEU A 442 -10.78 -7.02 3.84
N TYR A 443 -10.26 -6.93 2.61
CA TYR A 443 -9.18 -6.01 2.27
C TYR A 443 -9.17 -5.69 0.78
N THR A 444 -8.68 -4.50 0.43
CA THR A 444 -8.55 -4.08 -0.96
C THR A 444 -7.19 -3.45 -1.21
N VAL A 445 -6.71 -3.56 -2.44
CA VAL A 445 -5.53 -2.86 -2.91
C VAL A 445 -5.64 -2.61 -4.41
N GLU A 446 -5.20 -1.44 -4.86
CA GLU A 446 -5.15 -1.15 -6.30
C GLU A 446 -3.92 -1.81 -6.90
N LYS A 447 -4.16 -2.77 -7.80
CA LYS A 447 -3.12 -3.46 -8.56
C LYS A 447 -2.88 -2.68 -9.85
N LEU A 448 -1.69 -2.15 -9.98
CA LEU A 448 -1.21 -1.57 -11.24
C LEU A 448 -0.93 -2.68 -12.27
N ASN A 449 -0.72 -2.30 -13.51
CA ASN A 449 -0.47 -3.27 -14.60
C ASN A 449 0.77 -4.12 -14.37
#